data_70c99757e9af72d7fc4bb496c2da191b
#
_entry.id   70c99757e9af72d7fc4bb496c2da191b
#
_cell.length_a   1.000
_cell.length_b   1.000
_cell.length_c   1.000
_cell.angle_alpha   90.00
_cell.angle_beta   90.00
_cell.angle_gamma   90.00
#
_symmetry.space_group_name_H-M   'P 1'
#
loop_
_entity.id
_entity.type
_entity.pdbx_description
1 polymer ?
#
loop_
_entity_poly.entity_id
_entity_poly.type
_entity_poly.pdbx_seq_one_letter_code
_entity_poly.pdbx_strand_id
1 'polypeptide(L)'
;MSVVLEMLQYPFMVRALVVGVLISICASLLGTSLVLKRYSMIGDSLSHVGFAALAVSYAFYLDPLVVSIPVTMGAAFLLLELKESMRIKGDAATALLCSSALAVGVLVISFTRGMNTDVCNYMFGSILAMSSADVWLTLAAGSLIILLYILFYHPLFAVTFDESFATASGVRSHFYHLVLALMTAVTIVLGMRMMVALLISSLIVFPAITAMQICHRYLTTIEASTLVGLGCFLVGITLSYALSIPTGPCIVLMNLIVLFAVICLRKWRERGRCA
;
A
#
# COMPACT_ATOMS: atom_id res chain seq x y z
N MET A 1 3.83 -29.57 2.77
CA MET A 1 2.56 -29.58 3.56
C MET A 1 2.83 -29.36 5.05
N SER A 2 3.96 -29.81 5.57
CA SER A 2 4.38 -29.62 6.97
C SER A 2 4.63 -28.16 7.36
N VAL A 3 5.32 -27.39 6.54
CA VAL A 3 5.71 -25.98 6.83
C VAL A 3 4.52 -25.07 7.04
N VAL A 4 3.48 -25.17 6.21
CA VAL A 4 2.27 -24.36 6.33
C VAL A 4 1.47 -24.74 7.58
N LEU A 5 1.43 -26.02 7.96
CA LEU A 5 0.78 -26.48 9.19
C LEU A 5 1.52 -26.01 10.45
N GLU A 6 2.85 -26.03 10.43
CA GLU A 6 3.67 -25.46 11.51
C GLU A 6 3.44 -23.96 11.66
N MET A 7 3.43 -23.19 10.56
CA MET A 7 3.14 -21.75 10.60
C MET A 7 1.80 -21.42 11.28
N LEU A 8 0.76 -22.22 11.03
CA LEU A 8 -0.58 -22.01 11.59
C LEU A 8 -0.68 -22.34 13.09
N GLN A 9 0.30 -23.03 13.67
CA GLN A 9 0.34 -23.32 15.11
C GLN A 9 0.75 -22.08 15.93
N TYR A 10 1.39 -21.09 15.32
CA TYR A 10 1.81 -19.88 16.00
C TYR A 10 0.76 -18.77 15.91
N PRO A 11 0.17 -18.32 17.04
CA PRO A 11 -0.89 -17.31 17.01
C PRO A 11 -0.50 -15.99 16.35
N PHE A 12 0.77 -15.57 16.48
CA PHE A 12 1.27 -14.37 15.84
C PHE A 12 1.30 -14.49 14.31
N MET A 13 1.63 -15.69 13.80
CA MET A 13 1.68 -15.95 12.36
C MET A 13 0.26 -15.96 11.74
N VAL A 14 -0.72 -16.51 12.46
CA VAL A 14 -2.12 -16.47 12.02
C VAL A 14 -2.63 -15.03 11.96
N ARG A 15 -2.31 -14.20 12.95
CA ARG A 15 -2.65 -12.76 12.93
C ARG A 15 -2.00 -12.07 11.73
N ALA A 16 -0.71 -12.31 11.49
CA ALA A 16 0.03 -11.77 10.36
C ALA A 16 -0.57 -12.18 9.01
N LEU A 17 -0.95 -13.44 8.86
CA LEU A 17 -1.60 -13.94 7.65
C LEU A 17 -2.95 -13.25 7.41
N VAL A 18 -3.81 -13.22 8.40
CA VAL A 18 -5.16 -12.63 8.26
C VAL A 18 -5.09 -11.15 7.89
N VAL A 19 -4.29 -10.38 8.61
CA VAL A 19 -4.16 -8.93 8.35
C VAL A 19 -3.39 -8.68 7.05
N GLY A 20 -2.34 -9.44 6.78
CA GLY A 20 -1.56 -9.28 5.56
C GLY A 20 -2.34 -9.63 4.29
N VAL A 21 -3.19 -10.65 4.32
CA VAL A 21 -4.14 -10.97 3.24
C VAL A 21 -5.07 -9.79 2.99
N LEU A 22 -5.67 -9.24 4.04
CA LEU A 22 -6.59 -8.11 3.92
C LEU A 22 -5.90 -6.87 3.34
N ILE A 23 -4.71 -6.53 3.86
CA ILE A 23 -3.92 -5.38 3.36
C ILE A 23 -3.48 -5.61 1.92
N SER A 24 -3.06 -6.83 1.57
CA SER A 24 -2.68 -7.16 0.19
C SER A 24 -3.86 -6.97 -0.79
N ILE A 25 -5.07 -7.36 -0.39
CA ILE A 25 -6.30 -7.12 -1.15
C ILE A 25 -6.54 -5.62 -1.29
N CYS A 26 -6.57 -4.85 -0.20
CA CYS A 26 -6.78 -3.41 -0.23
C CYS A 26 -5.74 -2.69 -1.10
N ALA A 27 -4.45 -3.00 -0.92
CA ALA A 27 -3.36 -2.42 -1.67
C ALA A 27 -3.46 -2.68 -3.18
N SER A 28 -3.78 -3.92 -3.57
CA SER A 28 -3.92 -4.31 -4.97
C SER A 28 -5.16 -3.70 -5.65
N LEU A 29 -6.28 -3.58 -4.92
CA LEU A 29 -7.49 -2.91 -5.38
C LEU A 29 -7.22 -1.44 -5.68
N LEU A 30 -6.67 -0.71 -4.70
CA LEU A 30 -6.36 0.71 -4.82
C LEU A 30 -5.25 0.96 -5.84
N GLY A 31 -4.26 0.06 -5.89
CA GLY A 31 -3.10 0.15 -6.76
C GLY A 31 -3.45 0.28 -8.23
N THR A 32 -4.46 -0.44 -8.71
CA THR A 32 -4.90 -0.36 -10.11
C THR A 32 -5.35 1.05 -10.47
N SER A 33 -6.18 1.69 -9.64
CA SER A 33 -6.63 3.07 -9.85
C SER A 33 -5.49 4.07 -9.74
N LEU A 34 -4.60 3.90 -8.77
CA LEU A 34 -3.46 4.80 -8.53
C LEU A 34 -2.44 4.75 -9.67
N VAL A 35 -2.10 3.56 -10.16
CA VAL A 35 -1.14 3.39 -11.25
C VAL A 35 -1.68 3.97 -12.55
N LEU A 36 -2.96 3.75 -12.87
CA LEU A 36 -3.62 4.34 -14.04
C LEU A 36 -3.63 5.87 -13.99
N LYS A 37 -3.80 6.45 -12.81
CA LYS A 37 -3.72 7.91 -12.61
C LYS A 37 -2.31 8.47 -12.52
N ARG A 38 -1.28 7.66 -12.68
CA ARG A 38 0.13 8.03 -12.52
C ARG A 38 0.48 8.53 -11.11
N TYR A 39 -0.20 7.99 -10.10
CA TYR A 39 0.06 8.26 -8.69
C TYR A 39 0.87 7.14 -8.02
N SER A 40 1.70 6.43 -8.76
CA SER A 40 2.46 5.27 -8.27
C SER A 40 3.33 5.59 -7.05
N MET A 41 3.85 6.83 -6.95
CA MET A 41 4.72 7.27 -5.85
C MET A 41 3.97 7.73 -4.60
N ILE A 42 2.62 7.80 -4.63
CA ILE A 42 1.84 8.25 -3.46
C ILE A 42 2.01 7.31 -2.27
N GLY A 43 2.13 6.01 -2.55
CA GLY A 43 2.35 4.99 -1.52
C GLY A 43 3.63 5.22 -0.73
N ASP A 44 4.70 5.52 -1.42
CA ASP A 44 6.01 5.78 -0.81
C ASP A 44 6.00 7.08 0.01
N SER A 45 5.49 8.17 -0.57
CA SER A 45 5.40 9.47 0.14
C SER A 45 4.56 9.40 1.40
N LEU A 46 3.38 8.77 1.36
CA LEU A 46 2.52 8.62 2.53
C LEU A 46 3.12 7.65 3.56
N SER A 47 3.93 6.69 3.14
CA SER A 47 4.68 5.84 4.06
C SER A 47 5.69 6.64 4.88
N HIS A 48 6.41 7.58 4.27
CA HIS A 48 7.33 8.46 4.99
C HIS A 48 6.60 9.44 5.92
N VAL A 49 5.40 9.91 5.53
CA VAL A 49 4.53 10.69 6.45
C VAL A 49 4.08 9.84 7.63
N GLY A 50 3.66 8.60 7.37
CA GLY A 50 3.32 7.66 8.44
C GLY A 50 4.48 7.40 9.39
N PHE A 51 5.70 7.25 8.87
CA PHE A 51 6.92 7.15 9.67
C PHE A 51 7.15 8.39 10.56
N ALA A 52 7.02 9.60 10.01
CA ALA A 52 7.14 10.84 10.78
C ALA A 52 6.06 10.93 11.87
N ALA A 53 4.82 10.56 11.55
CA ALA A 53 3.71 10.54 12.51
C ALA A 53 3.94 9.52 13.62
N LEU A 54 4.51 8.34 13.32
CA LEU A 54 4.93 7.35 14.30
C LEU A 54 6.02 7.91 15.22
N ALA A 55 7.06 8.53 14.66
CA ALA A 55 8.13 9.15 15.44
C ALA A 55 7.59 10.20 16.41
N VAL A 56 6.66 11.04 15.96
CA VAL A 56 5.98 12.04 16.80
C VAL A 56 5.14 11.35 17.89
N SER A 57 4.36 10.32 17.55
CA SER A 57 3.53 9.63 18.54
C SER A 57 4.35 9.03 19.68
N TYR A 58 5.50 8.42 19.35
CA TYR A 58 6.42 7.89 20.36
C TYR A 58 7.05 8.98 21.21
N ALA A 59 7.45 10.11 20.62
CA ALA A 59 8.03 11.22 21.34
C ALA A 59 7.07 11.81 22.40
N PHE A 60 5.77 11.77 22.12
CA PHE A 60 4.71 12.28 23.03
C PHE A 60 3.99 11.16 23.82
N TYR A 61 4.43 9.90 23.75
CA TYR A 61 3.78 8.75 24.40
C TYR A 61 2.29 8.59 24.05
N LEU A 62 1.94 8.91 22.78
CA LEU A 62 0.60 8.75 22.25
C LEU A 62 0.45 7.41 21.52
N ASP A 63 -0.81 6.95 21.36
CA ASP A 63 -1.06 5.74 20.57
C ASP A 63 -0.65 5.97 19.10
N PRO A 64 0.23 5.12 18.56
CA PRO A 64 0.77 5.28 17.21
C PRO A 64 -0.29 5.32 16.11
N LEU A 65 -1.35 4.53 16.19
CA LEU A 65 -2.39 4.50 15.16
C LEU A 65 -3.31 5.74 15.21
N VAL A 66 -3.64 6.18 16.43
CA VAL A 66 -4.50 7.36 16.64
C VAL A 66 -3.86 8.62 16.07
N VAL A 67 -2.53 8.72 16.09
CA VAL A 67 -1.79 9.86 15.51
C VAL A 67 -1.52 9.66 14.03
N SER A 68 -1.08 8.47 13.62
CA SER A 68 -0.62 8.25 12.24
C SER A 68 -1.76 8.29 11.22
N ILE A 69 -2.96 7.78 11.55
CA ILE A 69 -4.10 7.80 10.63
C ILE A 69 -4.47 9.24 10.25
N PRO A 70 -4.82 10.15 11.19
CA PRO A 70 -5.23 11.51 10.82
C PRO A 70 -4.11 12.33 10.19
N VAL A 71 -2.86 12.16 10.62
CA VAL A 71 -1.71 12.86 10.03
C VAL A 71 -1.51 12.44 8.58
N THR A 72 -1.56 11.14 8.29
CA THR A 72 -1.39 10.62 6.93
C THR A 72 -2.58 10.96 6.04
N MET A 73 -3.79 10.98 6.58
CA MET A 73 -4.98 11.45 5.86
C MET A 73 -4.88 12.94 5.53
N GLY A 74 -4.43 13.77 6.48
CA GLY A 74 -4.17 15.19 6.25
C GLY A 74 -3.09 15.44 5.20
N ALA A 75 -2.03 14.63 5.20
CA ALA A 75 -0.99 14.68 4.17
C ALA A 75 -1.48 14.24 2.79
N ALA A 76 -2.36 13.24 2.72
CA ALA A 76 -2.99 12.85 1.46
C ALA A 76 -3.89 13.94 0.89
N PHE A 77 -4.65 14.63 1.75
CA PHE A 77 -5.41 15.82 1.37
C PHE A 77 -4.50 16.95 0.87
N LEU A 78 -3.44 17.27 1.63
CA LEU A 78 -2.46 18.28 1.24
C LEU A 78 -1.82 17.99 -0.11
N LEU A 79 -1.50 16.73 -0.38
CA LEU A 79 -0.91 16.31 -1.64
C LEU A 79 -1.85 16.59 -2.84
N LEU A 80 -3.15 16.36 -2.66
CA LEU A 80 -4.15 16.67 -3.70
C LEU A 80 -4.27 18.19 -3.92
N GLU A 81 -4.35 18.97 -2.85
CA GLU A 81 -4.43 20.42 -2.91
C GLU A 81 -3.19 21.06 -3.56
N LEU A 82 -1.99 20.58 -3.21
CA LEU A 82 -0.74 21.04 -3.82
C LEU A 82 -0.72 20.83 -5.33
N LYS A 83 -1.27 19.70 -5.79
CA LYS A 83 -1.34 19.38 -7.21
C LYS A 83 -2.33 20.27 -7.96
N GLU A 84 -3.49 20.52 -7.38
CA GLU A 84 -4.55 21.31 -8.03
C GLU A 84 -4.27 22.81 -7.97
N SER A 85 -3.91 23.32 -6.78
CA SER A 85 -3.76 24.76 -6.53
C SER A 85 -2.44 25.33 -7.03
N MET A 86 -1.32 24.63 -6.83
CA MET A 86 0.03 25.15 -7.14
C MET A 86 0.56 24.76 -8.52
N ARG A 87 -0.21 24.04 -9.33
CA ARG A 87 0.23 23.51 -10.65
C ARG A 87 1.56 22.73 -10.59
N ILE A 88 1.89 22.20 -9.42
CA ILE A 88 3.09 21.38 -9.23
C ILE A 88 2.81 20.02 -9.86
N LYS A 89 3.71 19.54 -10.69
CA LYS A 89 3.60 18.17 -11.24
C LYS A 89 3.54 17.16 -10.11
N GLY A 90 2.64 16.18 -10.23
CA GLY A 90 2.36 15.21 -9.16
C GLY A 90 3.62 14.56 -8.55
N ASP A 91 4.63 14.26 -9.38
CA ASP A 91 5.89 13.68 -8.91
C ASP A 91 6.71 14.65 -8.04
N ALA A 92 6.68 15.94 -8.33
CA ALA A 92 7.37 16.95 -7.52
C ALA A 92 6.68 17.15 -6.17
N ALA A 93 5.35 17.15 -6.13
CA ALA A 93 4.59 17.25 -4.89
C ALA A 93 4.82 16.02 -3.99
N THR A 94 4.85 14.81 -4.56
CA THR A 94 5.17 13.58 -3.83
C THR A 94 6.59 13.58 -3.29
N ALA A 95 7.57 14.04 -4.09
CA ALA A 95 8.96 14.15 -3.65
C ALA A 95 9.16 15.15 -2.51
N LEU A 96 8.51 16.31 -2.58
CA LEU A 96 8.53 17.31 -1.50
C LEU A 96 7.95 16.74 -0.20
N LEU A 97 6.80 16.07 -0.28
CA LEU A 97 6.17 15.46 0.88
C LEU A 97 7.04 14.36 1.48
N CYS A 98 7.61 13.49 0.65
CA CYS A 98 8.49 12.42 1.05
C CYS A 98 9.72 12.95 1.81
N SER A 99 10.44 13.90 1.21
CA SER A 99 11.68 14.44 1.79
C SER A 99 11.42 15.22 3.08
N SER A 100 10.36 16.02 3.11
CA SER A 100 10.00 16.81 4.29
C SER A 100 9.55 15.91 5.45
N ALA A 101 8.72 14.91 5.18
CA ALA A 101 8.27 13.96 6.19
C ALA A 101 9.43 13.14 6.77
N LEU A 102 10.32 12.64 5.91
CA LEU A 102 11.50 11.91 6.35
C LEU A 102 12.39 12.79 7.24
N ALA A 103 12.63 14.05 6.85
CA ALA A 103 13.42 14.99 7.63
C ALA A 103 12.81 15.24 9.02
N VAL A 104 11.49 15.46 9.09
CA VAL A 104 10.79 15.64 10.38
C VAL A 104 10.91 14.38 11.23
N GLY A 105 10.67 13.20 10.66
CA GLY A 105 10.78 11.94 11.39
C GLY A 105 12.17 11.72 11.98
N VAL A 106 13.22 11.91 11.19
CA VAL A 106 14.61 11.77 11.64
C VAL A 106 14.97 12.80 12.71
N LEU A 107 14.52 14.06 12.56
CA LEU A 107 14.76 15.09 13.58
C LEU A 107 14.10 14.74 14.91
N VAL A 108 12.85 14.30 14.90
CA VAL A 108 12.14 13.91 16.13
C VAL A 108 12.85 12.76 16.83
N ILE A 109 13.30 11.74 16.09
CA ILE A 109 14.05 10.62 16.63
C ILE A 109 15.38 11.09 17.25
N SER A 110 16.07 12.01 16.58
CA SER A 110 17.37 12.53 17.03
C SER A 110 17.27 13.29 18.36
N PHE A 111 16.14 13.96 18.60
CA PHE A 111 15.89 14.66 19.85
C PHE A 111 15.42 13.74 20.99
N THR A 112 14.90 12.56 20.67
CA THR A 112 14.33 11.64 21.66
C THR A 112 15.34 10.55 22.00
N ARG A 113 15.97 10.67 23.17
CA ARG A 113 17.00 9.71 23.64
C ARG A 113 16.40 8.32 23.82
N GLY A 114 17.01 7.29 23.21
CA GLY A 114 16.64 5.87 23.40
C GLY A 114 15.69 5.28 22.36
N MET A 115 15.18 6.06 21.40
CA MET A 115 14.18 5.65 20.41
C MET A 115 14.74 4.89 19.18
N ASN A 116 16.05 4.83 19.01
CA ASN A 116 16.66 4.31 17.78
C ASN A 116 16.30 2.86 17.46
N THR A 117 16.15 2.00 18.48
CA THR A 117 15.87 0.57 18.29
C THR A 117 14.39 0.32 17.95
N ASP A 118 13.49 1.01 18.64
CA ASP A 118 12.05 0.83 18.43
C ASP A 118 11.60 1.39 17.07
N VAL A 119 12.11 2.54 16.69
CA VAL A 119 11.80 3.16 15.39
C VAL A 119 12.40 2.38 14.22
N CYS A 120 13.61 1.83 14.35
CA CYS A 120 14.16 0.92 13.36
C CYS A 120 13.28 -0.33 13.21
N ASN A 121 12.81 -0.92 14.31
CA ASN A 121 11.89 -2.06 14.26
C ASN A 121 10.57 -1.71 13.54
N TYR A 122 10.08 -0.47 13.68
CA TYR A 122 8.90 0.00 12.96
C TYR A 122 9.18 0.28 11.47
N MET A 123 10.34 0.83 11.12
CA MET A 123 10.73 1.02 9.72
C MET A 123 10.86 -0.32 8.97
N PHE A 124 11.36 -1.34 9.64
CA PHE A 124 11.58 -2.66 9.06
C PHE A 124 10.42 -3.64 9.30
N GLY A 125 9.38 -3.22 10.01
CA GLY A 125 8.19 -4.00 10.33
C GLY A 125 8.49 -5.15 11.28
N SER A 126 7.74 -5.27 12.35
CA SER A 126 7.79 -6.45 13.22
C SER A 126 6.41 -7.08 13.32
N ILE A 127 6.25 -8.19 12.64
CA ILE A 127 5.05 -9.03 12.71
C ILE A 127 4.76 -9.45 14.16
N LEU A 128 5.80 -9.52 14.99
CA LEU A 128 5.72 -9.93 16.40
C LEU A 128 5.12 -8.86 17.32
N ALA A 129 5.14 -7.58 16.90
CA ALA A 129 4.71 -6.44 17.73
C ALA A 129 3.20 -6.16 17.69
N MET A 130 2.39 -6.97 16.98
CA MET A 130 0.95 -6.75 16.84
C MET A 130 0.16 -7.12 18.07
N SER A 131 -0.57 -6.13 18.58
CA SER A 131 -1.60 -6.31 19.60
C SER A 131 -2.90 -6.91 18.99
N SER A 132 -3.69 -7.58 19.81
CA SER A 132 -5.02 -8.07 19.37
C SER A 132 -5.97 -6.93 18.97
N ALA A 133 -5.84 -5.76 19.60
CA ALA A 133 -6.61 -4.56 19.27
C ALA A 133 -6.27 -4.06 17.85
N ASP A 134 -4.99 -4.11 17.45
CA ASP A 134 -4.55 -3.71 16.13
C ASP A 134 -5.13 -4.59 15.02
N VAL A 135 -5.24 -5.90 15.29
CA VAL A 135 -5.86 -6.85 14.36
C VAL A 135 -7.32 -6.48 14.11
N TRP A 136 -8.09 -6.25 15.16
CA TRP A 136 -9.51 -5.89 15.04
C TRP A 136 -9.70 -4.54 14.33
N LEU A 137 -8.87 -3.54 14.67
CA LEU A 137 -8.91 -2.24 14.00
C LEU A 137 -8.58 -2.38 12.52
N THR A 138 -7.55 -3.17 12.18
CA THR A 138 -7.17 -3.39 10.77
C THR A 138 -8.25 -4.17 10.01
N LEU A 139 -8.88 -5.17 10.64
CA LEU A 139 -9.99 -5.90 10.03
C LEU A 139 -11.19 -4.98 9.78
N ALA A 140 -11.56 -4.15 10.74
CA ALA A 140 -12.66 -3.20 10.59
C ALA A 140 -12.37 -2.16 9.50
N ALA A 141 -11.20 -1.51 9.55
CA ALA A 141 -10.84 -0.48 8.58
C ALA A 141 -10.60 -1.06 7.19
N GLY A 142 -9.94 -2.21 7.06
CA GLY A 142 -9.71 -2.86 5.77
C GLY A 142 -11.00 -3.35 5.12
N SER A 143 -11.92 -3.94 5.89
CA SER A 143 -13.25 -4.33 5.38
C SER A 143 -14.07 -3.11 4.95
N LEU A 144 -13.98 -2.00 5.68
CA LEU A 144 -14.61 -0.74 5.29
C LEU A 144 -14.04 -0.21 3.97
N ILE A 145 -12.72 -0.26 3.78
CA ILE A 145 -12.06 0.16 2.54
C ILE A 145 -12.57 -0.67 1.36
N ILE A 146 -12.62 -1.99 1.49
CA ILE A 146 -13.13 -2.87 0.44
C ILE A 146 -14.59 -2.54 0.13
N LEU A 147 -15.41 -2.36 1.16
CA LEU A 147 -16.82 -2.00 1.01
C LEU A 147 -16.98 -0.66 0.27
N LEU A 148 -16.24 0.37 0.69
CA LEU A 148 -16.26 1.68 0.03
C LEU A 148 -15.76 1.61 -1.42
N TYR A 149 -14.73 0.80 -1.69
CA TYR A 149 -14.24 0.61 -3.06
C TYR A 149 -15.28 -0.04 -3.96
N ILE A 150 -16.01 -1.06 -3.47
CA ILE A 150 -17.10 -1.71 -4.20
C ILE A 150 -18.25 -0.75 -4.40
N LEU A 151 -18.65 0.01 -3.38
CA LEU A 151 -19.75 0.98 -3.45
C LEU A 151 -19.46 2.11 -4.44
N PHE A 152 -18.23 2.61 -4.43
CA PHE A 152 -17.81 3.71 -5.32
C PHE A 152 -17.10 3.22 -6.59
N TYR A 153 -17.23 1.95 -6.95
CA TYR A 153 -16.59 1.37 -8.12
C TYR A 153 -16.86 2.17 -9.42
N HIS A 154 -18.11 2.46 -9.71
CA HIS A 154 -18.50 3.17 -10.93
C HIS A 154 -17.94 4.60 -11.03
N PRO A 155 -18.12 5.47 -10.01
CA PRO A 155 -17.54 6.80 -10.05
C PRO A 155 -16.00 6.78 -10.00
N LEU A 156 -15.37 5.87 -9.24
CA LEU A 156 -13.91 5.72 -9.24
C LEU A 156 -13.38 5.30 -10.60
N PHE A 157 -14.06 4.39 -11.29
CA PHE A 157 -13.73 4.02 -12.66
C PHE A 157 -13.80 5.23 -13.59
N ALA A 158 -14.93 5.96 -13.61
CA ALA A 158 -15.13 7.12 -14.48
C ALA A 158 -14.05 8.18 -14.25
N VAL A 159 -13.79 8.54 -12.99
CA VAL A 159 -12.79 9.54 -12.62
C VAL A 159 -11.35 9.05 -12.90
N THR A 160 -11.10 7.73 -12.89
CA THR A 160 -9.77 7.17 -13.17
C THR A 160 -9.42 7.27 -14.66
N PHE A 161 -10.38 7.05 -15.56
CA PHE A 161 -10.14 7.03 -17.01
C PHE A 161 -10.27 8.39 -17.67
N ASP A 162 -11.33 9.13 -17.38
CA ASP A 162 -11.60 10.44 -17.98
C ASP A 162 -12.27 11.36 -16.96
N GLU A 163 -11.46 12.19 -16.34
CA GLU A 163 -11.92 13.16 -15.34
C GLU A 163 -12.80 14.23 -15.94
N SER A 164 -12.54 14.65 -17.18
CA SER A 164 -13.30 15.66 -17.88
C SER A 164 -14.71 15.15 -18.20
N PHE A 165 -14.80 13.92 -18.71
CA PHE A 165 -16.07 13.26 -18.96
C PHE A 165 -16.86 13.00 -17.68
N ALA A 166 -16.19 12.51 -16.63
CA ALA A 166 -16.82 12.27 -15.33
C ALA A 166 -17.44 13.56 -14.77
N THR A 167 -16.71 14.67 -14.83
CA THR A 167 -17.19 15.99 -14.37
C THR A 167 -18.36 16.50 -15.22
N ALA A 168 -18.26 16.35 -16.54
CA ALA A 168 -19.37 16.71 -17.45
C ALA A 168 -20.63 15.88 -17.21
N SER A 169 -20.46 14.62 -16.76
CA SER A 169 -21.56 13.72 -16.38
C SER A 169 -22.12 13.95 -14.97
N GLY A 170 -21.68 15.01 -14.27
CA GLY A 170 -22.16 15.39 -12.94
C GLY A 170 -21.46 14.68 -11.78
N VAL A 171 -20.41 13.89 -12.03
CA VAL A 171 -19.62 13.25 -10.98
C VAL A 171 -18.66 14.28 -10.36
N ARG A 172 -18.66 14.40 -9.03
CA ARG A 172 -17.75 15.28 -8.30
C ARG A 172 -16.33 14.69 -8.25
N SER A 173 -15.55 14.92 -9.30
CA SER A 173 -14.21 14.31 -9.46
C SER A 173 -13.30 14.53 -8.26
N HIS A 174 -13.22 15.76 -7.75
CA HIS A 174 -12.41 16.11 -6.58
C HIS A 174 -12.77 15.27 -5.33
N PHE A 175 -14.07 15.03 -5.09
CA PHE A 175 -14.51 14.19 -3.96
C PHE A 175 -14.01 12.75 -4.09
N TYR A 176 -14.12 12.14 -5.27
CA TYR A 176 -13.68 10.76 -5.48
C TYR A 176 -12.16 10.61 -5.51
N HIS A 177 -11.42 11.65 -5.93
CA HIS A 177 -9.97 11.71 -5.75
C HIS A 177 -9.60 11.71 -4.28
N LEU A 178 -10.27 12.54 -3.48
CA LEU A 178 -10.06 12.60 -2.05
C LEU A 178 -10.37 11.26 -1.37
N VAL A 179 -11.50 10.65 -1.70
CA VAL A 179 -11.86 9.31 -1.18
C VAL A 179 -10.77 8.29 -1.49
N LEU A 180 -10.30 8.23 -2.75
CA LEU A 180 -9.23 7.31 -3.15
C LEU A 180 -7.93 7.56 -2.37
N ALA A 181 -7.54 8.82 -2.20
CA ALA A 181 -6.34 9.19 -1.45
C ALA A 181 -6.45 8.85 0.04
N LEU A 182 -7.61 9.10 0.65
CA LEU A 182 -7.87 8.77 2.06
C LEU A 182 -7.87 7.25 2.30
N MET A 183 -8.53 6.48 1.42
CA MET A 183 -8.50 5.01 1.48
C MET A 183 -7.06 4.50 1.37
N THR A 184 -6.27 5.08 0.47
CA THR A 184 -4.85 4.74 0.30
C THR A 184 -4.04 5.07 1.55
N ALA A 185 -4.23 6.27 2.13
CA ALA A 185 -3.55 6.69 3.34
C ALA A 185 -3.81 5.74 4.52
N VAL A 186 -5.07 5.36 4.73
CA VAL A 186 -5.43 4.40 5.78
C VAL A 186 -4.82 3.02 5.51
N THR A 187 -4.88 2.52 4.28
CA THR A 187 -4.26 1.23 3.91
C THR A 187 -2.76 1.23 4.18
N ILE A 188 -2.07 2.33 3.87
CA ILE A 188 -0.63 2.47 4.10
C ILE A 188 -0.31 2.45 5.60
N VAL A 189 -1.03 3.23 6.42
CA VAL A 189 -0.78 3.28 7.86
C VAL A 189 -1.02 1.92 8.53
N LEU A 190 -2.12 1.25 8.17
CA LEU A 190 -2.42 -0.09 8.68
C LEU A 190 -1.34 -1.10 8.27
N GLY A 191 -0.91 -1.02 7.04
CA GLY A 191 0.10 -1.92 6.50
C GLY A 191 1.51 -1.66 7.04
N MET A 192 1.90 -0.40 7.27
CA MET A 192 3.22 -0.05 7.82
C MET A 192 3.47 -0.66 9.20
N ARG A 193 2.43 -0.81 10.01
CA ARG A 193 2.56 -1.38 11.34
C ARG A 193 2.93 -2.87 11.31
N MET A 194 2.57 -3.57 10.25
CA MET A 194 2.86 -4.99 10.07
C MET A 194 4.05 -5.26 9.18
N MET A 195 4.27 -4.39 8.22
CA MET A 195 5.15 -4.65 7.11
C MET A 195 6.01 -3.43 6.84
N VAL A 196 7.20 -3.66 6.33
CA VAL A 196 8.11 -2.59 5.88
C VAL A 196 7.36 -1.62 4.95
N ALA A 197 7.60 -0.33 5.10
CA ALA A 197 7.05 0.72 4.23
C ALA A 197 7.25 0.40 2.72
N LEU A 198 8.43 -0.13 2.37
CA LEU A 198 8.76 -0.64 1.03
C LEU A 198 7.80 -1.71 0.52
N LEU A 199 7.32 -2.59 1.40
CA LEU A 199 6.43 -3.67 1.00
C LEU A 199 5.06 -3.14 0.57
N ILE A 200 4.53 -2.14 1.27
CA ILE A 200 3.19 -1.60 0.96
C ILE A 200 3.20 -0.89 -0.39
N SER A 201 4.22 -0.06 -0.65
CA SER A 201 4.39 0.59 -1.95
C SER A 201 4.50 -0.44 -3.08
N SER A 202 5.23 -1.54 -2.83
CA SER A 202 5.36 -2.62 -3.81
C SER A 202 4.05 -3.38 -4.04
N LEU A 203 3.28 -3.68 -2.99
CA LEU A 203 1.97 -4.34 -3.10
C LEU A 203 0.92 -3.48 -3.81
N ILE A 204 1.06 -2.16 -3.77
CA ILE A 204 0.21 -1.24 -4.54
C ILE A 204 0.59 -1.27 -6.02
N VAL A 205 1.89 -1.20 -6.35
CA VAL A 205 2.38 -0.92 -7.70
C VAL A 205 2.58 -2.20 -8.52
N PHE A 206 3.30 -3.20 -8.01
CA PHE A 206 3.69 -4.38 -8.79
C PHE A 206 2.52 -5.24 -9.26
N PRO A 207 1.54 -5.61 -8.41
CA PRO A 207 0.41 -6.40 -8.86
C PRO A 207 -0.42 -5.68 -9.93
N ALA A 208 -0.62 -4.35 -9.76
CA ALA A 208 -1.34 -3.54 -10.73
C ALA A 208 -0.64 -3.50 -12.09
N ILE A 209 0.68 -3.23 -12.13
CA ILE A 209 1.45 -3.22 -13.37
C ILE A 209 1.45 -4.61 -14.00
N THR A 210 1.60 -5.67 -13.21
CA THR A 210 1.58 -7.06 -13.71
C THR A 210 0.24 -7.41 -14.36
N ALA A 211 -0.87 -7.05 -13.71
CA ALA A 211 -2.22 -7.27 -14.23
C ALA A 211 -2.47 -6.50 -15.54
N MET A 212 -1.97 -5.26 -15.66
CA MET A 212 -2.07 -4.45 -16.87
C MET A 212 -1.31 -5.03 -18.07
N GLN A 213 -0.32 -5.91 -17.85
CA GLN A 213 0.36 -6.61 -18.96
C GLN A 213 -0.53 -7.71 -19.58
N ILE A 214 -1.49 -8.25 -18.82
CA ILE A 214 -2.30 -9.41 -19.20
C ILE A 214 -3.72 -8.99 -19.56
N CYS A 215 -4.29 -8.05 -18.81
CA CYS A 215 -5.69 -7.66 -18.87
C CYS A 215 -5.86 -6.30 -19.55
N HIS A 216 -6.99 -6.17 -20.30
CA HIS A 216 -7.32 -4.93 -21.03
C HIS A 216 -8.59 -4.25 -20.51
N ARG A 217 -9.38 -4.94 -19.67
CA ARG A 217 -10.58 -4.38 -19.05
C ARG A 217 -10.30 -4.02 -17.61
N TYR A 218 -10.81 -2.90 -17.13
CA TYR A 218 -10.58 -2.40 -15.78
C TYR A 218 -10.93 -3.42 -14.69
N LEU A 219 -12.10 -4.04 -14.77
CA LEU A 219 -12.56 -5.03 -13.79
C LEU A 219 -11.62 -6.24 -13.75
N THR A 220 -11.32 -6.81 -14.91
CA THR A 220 -10.39 -7.96 -14.98
C THR A 220 -8.98 -7.61 -14.53
N THR A 221 -8.55 -6.35 -14.71
CA THR A 221 -7.27 -5.86 -14.21
C THR A 221 -7.26 -5.80 -12.69
N ILE A 222 -8.34 -5.34 -12.07
CA ILE A 222 -8.47 -5.31 -10.60
C ILE A 222 -8.45 -6.73 -10.03
N GLU A 223 -9.24 -7.64 -10.61
CA GLU A 223 -9.28 -9.04 -10.17
C GLU A 223 -7.92 -9.71 -10.31
N ALA A 224 -7.27 -9.57 -11.46
CA ALA A 224 -5.93 -10.11 -11.71
C ALA A 224 -4.87 -9.49 -10.77
N SER A 225 -4.92 -8.17 -10.55
CA SER A 225 -4.05 -7.48 -9.59
C SER A 225 -4.21 -8.04 -8.18
N THR A 226 -5.45 -8.22 -7.74
CA THR A 226 -5.74 -8.75 -6.41
C THR A 226 -5.25 -10.20 -6.27
N LEU A 227 -5.47 -11.04 -7.27
CA LEU A 227 -4.99 -12.43 -7.28
C LEU A 227 -3.46 -12.52 -7.27
N VAL A 228 -2.78 -11.70 -8.07
CA VAL A 228 -1.31 -11.63 -8.11
C VAL A 228 -0.77 -11.14 -6.78
N GLY A 229 -1.30 -10.04 -6.23
CA GLY A 229 -0.86 -9.50 -4.96
C GLY A 229 -1.03 -10.48 -3.80
N LEU A 230 -2.21 -11.13 -3.72
CA LEU A 230 -2.49 -12.16 -2.73
C LEU A 230 -1.58 -13.38 -2.89
N GLY A 231 -1.39 -13.86 -4.11
CA GLY A 231 -0.50 -15.00 -4.42
C GLY A 231 0.95 -14.71 -4.04
N CYS A 232 1.48 -13.55 -4.43
CA CYS A 232 2.84 -13.13 -4.08
C CYS A 232 3.02 -12.95 -2.56
N PHE A 233 2.00 -12.43 -1.87
CA PHE A 233 2.01 -12.32 -0.42
C PHE A 233 2.08 -13.69 0.25
N LEU A 234 1.19 -14.62 -0.11
CA LEU A 234 1.14 -15.96 0.49
C LEU A 234 2.41 -16.76 0.23
N VAL A 235 2.90 -16.75 -1.01
CA VAL A 235 4.16 -17.45 -1.35
C VAL A 235 5.35 -16.77 -0.68
N GLY A 236 5.39 -15.43 -0.65
CA GLY A 236 6.48 -14.69 -0.04
C GLY A 236 6.58 -14.91 1.48
N ILE A 237 5.45 -14.93 2.21
CA ILE A 237 5.47 -15.19 3.65
C ILE A 237 5.85 -16.64 3.98
N THR A 238 5.39 -17.59 3.19
CA THR A 238 5.77 -19.02 3.37
C THR A 238 7.25 -19.24 3.09
N LEU A 239 7.79 -18.61 2.04
CA LEU A 239 9.20 -18.69 1.70
C LEU A 239 10.09 -18.01 2.75
N SER A 240 9.66 -16.84 3.25
CA SER A 240 10.31 -16.12 4.34
C SER A 240 10.44 -16.98 5.59
N TYR A 241 9.37 -17.67 5.96
CA TYR A 241 9.37 -18.57 7.11
C TYR A 241 10.32 -19.76 6.89
N ALA A 242 10.25 -20.40 5.72
CA ALA A 242 11.06 -21.59 5.40
C ALA A 242 12.58 -21.28 5.35
N LEU A 243 12.95 -20.07 4.88
CA LEU A 243 14.35 -19.67 4.72
C LEU A 243 14.87 -18.79 5.88
N SER A 244 14.02 -18.46 6.87
CA SER A 244 14.35 -17.58 8.00
C SER A 244 14.89 -16.19 7.56
N ILE A 245 14.30 -15.64 6.48
CA ILE A 245 14.67 -14.32 5.92
C ILE A 245 13.57 -13.27 6.20
N PRO A 246 13.89 -11.95 6.17
CA PRO A 246 12.91 -10.91 6.39
C PRO A 246 11.73 -10.99 5.42
N THR A 247 10.49 -10.93 5.94
CA THR A 247 9.26 -11.12 5.16
C THR A 247 9.04 -10.04 4.10
N GLY A 248 9.29 -8.78 4.43
CA GLY A 248 9.11 -7.66 3.52
C GLY A 248 9.86 -7.80 2.20
N PRO A 249 11.20 -7.86 2.24
CA PRO A 249 12.01 -8.04 1.04
C PRO A 249 11.67 -9.31 0.24
N CYS A 250 11.30 -10.40 0.92
CA CYS A 250 10.93 -11.65 0.26
C CYS A 250 9.66 -11.48 -0.60
N ILE A 251 8.63 -10.84 -0.07
CA ILE A 251 7.38 -10.58 -0.80
C ILE A 251 7.62 -9.61 -1.96
N VAL A 252 8.45 -8.57 -1.77
CA VAL A 252 8.82 -7.62 -2.85
C VAL A 252 9.51 -8.35 -3.98
N LEU A 253 10.49 -9.21 -3.69
CA LEU A 253 11.19 -10.00 -4.69
C LEU A 253 10.25 -10.96 -5.42
N MET A 254 9.31 -11.59 -4.73
CA MET A 254 8.30 -12.45 -5.36
C MET A 254 7.44 -11.67 -6.35
N ASN A 255 6.97 -10.46 -5.98
CA ASN A 255 6.23 -9.59 -6.90
C ASN A 255 7.07 -9.21 -8.13
N LEU A 256 8.35 -8.89 -7.92
CA LEU A 256 9.28 -8.54 -9.01
C LEU A 256 9.49 -9.73 -9.97
N ILE A 257 9.71 -10.93 -9.43
CA ILE A 257 9.89 -12.16 -10.23
C ILE A 257 8.64 -12.43 -11.08
N VAL A 258 7.45 -12.32 -10.48
CA VAL A 258 6.18 -12.54 -11.20
C VAL A 258 6.00 -11.49 -12.30
N LEU A 259 6.32 -10.22 -12.04
CA LEU A 259 6.26 -9.16 -13.05
C LEU A 259 7.18 -9.49 -14.25
N PHE A 260 8.44 -9.83 -13.99
CA PHE A 260 9.38 -10.18 -15.06
C PHE A 260 8.95 -11.43 -15.82
N ALA A 261 8.46 -12.46 -15.13
CA ALA A 261 7.94 -13.67 -15.77
C ALA A 261 6.79 -13.35 -16.74
N VAL A 262 5.85 -12.50 -16.31
CA VAL A 262 4.72 -12.08 -17.15
C VAL A 262 5.19 -11.27 -18.36
N ILE A 263 6.11 -10.33 -18.19
CA ILE A 263 6.67 -9.54 -19.30
C ILE A 263 7.38 -10.46 -20.30
N CYS A 264 8.19 -11.41 -19.85
CA CYS A 264 8.88 -12.36 -20.70
C CYS A 264 7.91 -13.26 -21.49
N LEU A 265 6.88 -13.78 -20.81
CA LEU A 265 5.84 -14.60 -21.43
C LEU A 265 5.05 -13.84 -22.50
N ARG A 266 4.72 -12.55 -22.22
CA ARG A 266 4.06 -11.68 -23.19
C ARG A 266 4.92 -11.48 -24.43
N LYS A 267 6.19 -11.11 -24.27
CA LYS A 267 7.12 -10.92 -25.39
C LYS A 267 7.32 -12.19 -26.22
N TRP A 268 7.37 -13.32 -25.56
CA TRP A 268 7.50 -14.63 -26.26
C TRP A 268 6.25 -14.95 -27.09
N ARG A 269 5.07 -14.68 -26.56
CA ARG A 269 3.79 -14.84 -27.26
C ARG A 269 3.65 -13.90 -28.47
N GLU A 270 4.11 -12.66 -28.34
CA GLU A 270 4.11 -11.67 -29.43
C GLU A 270 5.06 -12.11 -30.57
N ARG A 271 6.23 -12.63 -30.24
CA ARG A 271 7.17 -13.18 -31.25
C ARG A 271 6.62 -14.41 -31.99
N GLY A 272 5.90 -15.28 -31.32
CA GLY A 272 5.29 -16.46 -31.95
C GLY A 272 4.06 -16.16 -32.82
N ARG A 273 3.52 -14.92 -32.77
CA ARG A 273 2.45 -14.46 -33.65
C ARG A 273 2.94 -13.74 -34.91
N CYS A 274 4.20 -13.30 -34.91
CA CYS A 274 4.83 -12.64 -36.06
C CYS A 274 5.67 -13.60 -36.90
N ALA A 275 5.84 -14.86 -36.51
CA ALA A 275 6.43 -15.94 -37.29
C ALA A 275 5.32 -16.85 -37.84
#